data_aafa9179f4d15879c556c9577bf9a2d6
#
_entry.id   aafa9179f4d15879c556c9577bf9a2d6
#
_cell.length_a   1.000
_cell.length_b   1.000
_cell.length_c   1.000
_cell.angle_alpha   90.00
_cell.angle_beta   90.00
_cell.angle_gamma   90.00
#
_symmetry.space_group_name_H-M   'P 1'
#
loop_
_entity.id
_entity.type
_entity.pdbx_description
1 polymer ?
#
loop_
_entity_poly.entity_id
_entity_poly.type
_entity_poly.pdbx_seq_one_letter_code
_entity_poly.pdbx_strand_id
1 'polypeptide(L)'
;MENTRKYRYIRGIASLLFGCAICLFWGLYYPHHLHYHEQFQLFLFTPEYGIDKCLHPGGIAEYIAEFLTQFYYFAWAGATILAIVIVLIQRQINWLAKQMGASDFWYPLSFLPSILLWVFLCDENALLAFPVSITLALFALVIQRKTAHSWGRIIYTLLMMPVLYWVVGGGAYFIFVIGVIIGHCIKSVPATYNKSYIWIPIYILLGILCPLLAQSLTQYPLLSLMTGIDYYRFPMIVPNTLLVVIATVAITPGALALLPPPVKSTKAWMGIISTLLLIGGG
;
A
#
# COMPACT_ATOMS: atom_id res chain seq x y z
N MET A 1 19.25 11.66 -23.11
CA MET A 1 19.19 12.23 -21.75
C MET A 1 18.04 13.21 -21.54
N GLU A 2 17.71 14.05 -22.50
CA GLU A 2 16.65 15.08 -22.41
C GLU A 2 15.22 14.47 -22.23
N ASN A 3 14.87 13.44 -22.98
CA ASN A 3 13.59 12.77 -22.85
C ASN A 3 13.34 12.15 -21.45
N THR A 4 14.35 11.56 -20.83
CA THR A 4 14.22 10.96 -19.48
C THR A 4 13.98 12.03 -18.40
N ARG A 5 14.56 13.21 -18.55
CA ARG A 5 14.35 14.35 -17.63
C ARG A 5 12.91 14.88 -17.78
N LYS A 6 12.42 15.05 -19.01
CA LYS A 6 11.03 15.50 -19.30
C LYS A 6 9.98 14.55 -18.70
N TYR A 7 10.12 13.24 -18.87
CA TYR A 7 9.21 12.26 -18.28
C TYR A 7 9.22 12.27 -16.74
N ARG A 8 10.37 12.55 -16.12
CA ARG A 8 10.45 12.69 -14.66
C ARG A 8 9.62 13.87 -14.15
N TYR A 9 9.69 15.03 -14.82
CA TYR A 9 8.88 16.19 -14.47
C TYR A 9 7.39 15.95 -14.67
N ILE A 10 6.99 15.37 -15.79
CA ILE A 10 5.57 15.04 -16.07
C ILE A 10 5.00 14.13 -14.98
N ARG A 11 5.73 13.10 -14.59
CA ARG A 11 5.32 12.20 -13.49
C ARG A 11 5.22 12.92 -12.14
N GLY A 12 6.14 13.81 -11.85
CA GLY A 12 6.08 14.64 -10.65
C GLY A 12 4.85 15.53 -10.61
N ILE A 13 4.58 16.23 -11.72
CA ILE A 13 3.41 17.11 -11.86
C ILE A 13 2.10 16.29 -11.77
N ALA A 14 2.02 15.14 -12.42
CA ALA A 14 0.82 14.29 -12.37
C ALA A 14 0.54 13.77 -10.93
N SER A 15 1.57 13.33 -10.20
CA SER A 15 1.40 12.94 -8.78
C SER A 15 1.00 14.14 -7.90
N LEU A 16 1.53 15.33 -8.18
CA LEU A 16 1.16 16.55 -7.44
C LEU A 16 -0.30 16.92 -7.70
N LEU A 17 -0.72 16.94 -8.97
CA LEU A 17 -2.11 17.24 -9.35
C LEU A 17 -3.09 16.24 -8.72
N PHE A 18 -2.72 14.96 -8.70
CA PHE A 18 -3.52 13.93 -8.04
C PHE A 18 -3.62 14.20 -6.53
N GLY A 19 -2.52 14.54 -5.85
CA GLY A 19 -2.54 14.93 -4.44
C GLY A 19 -3.38 16.18 -4.17
N CYS A 20 -3.31 17.19 -5.05
CA CYS A 20 -4.16 18.38 -4.96
C CYS A 20 -5.65 18.02 -5.12
N ALA A 21 -5.99 17.13 -6.04
CA ALA A 21 -7.39 16.69 -6.23
C ALA A 21 -7.92 15.99 -4.96
N ILE A 22 -7.15 15.09 -4.36
CA ILE A 22 -7.50 14.43 -3.10
C ILE A 22 -7.67 15.45 -1.97
N CYS A 23 -6.71 16.38 -1.84
CA CYS A 23 -6.74 17.41 -0.80
C CYS A 23 -7.96 18.32 -0.94
N LEU A 24 -8.31 18.74 -2.17
CA LEU A 24 -9.50 19.55 -2.43
C LEU A 24 -10.79 18.76 -2.15
N PHE A 25 -10.85 17.49 -2.54
CA PHE A 25 -12.01 16.65 -2.28
C PHE A 25 -12.29 16.54 -0.77
N TRP A 26 -11.30 16.13 0.02
CA TRP A 26 -11.47 15.96 1.46
C TRP A 26 -11.61 17.30 2.21
N GLY A 27 -10.93 18.35 1.76
CA GLY A 27 -10.96 19.66 2.42
C GLY A 27 -12.22 20.49 2.13
N LEU A 28 -12.84 20.33 0.96
CA LEU A 28 -14.00 21.12 0.53
C LEU A 28 -15.29 20.30 0.49
N TYR A 29 -15.26 19.10 -0.11
CA TYR A 29 -16.48 18.32 -0.33
C TYR A 29 -16.83 17.41 0.85
N TYR A 30 -15.83 16.87 1.55
CA TYR A 30 -16.04 15.81 2.53
C TYR A 30 -15.40 16.08 3.91
N PRO A 31 -15.36 17.34 4.41
CA PRO A 31 -14.69 17.67 5.67
C PRO A 31 -15.37 17.04 6.90
N HIS A 32 -16.69 16.83 6.88
CA HIS A 32 -17.43 16.19 7.97
C HIS A 32 -17.01 14.74 8.22
N HIS A 33 -16.62 14.03 7.19
CA HIS A 33 -16.09 12.67 7.34
C HIS A 33 -14.76 12.66 8.12
N LEU A 34 -13.89 13.65 7.89
CA LEU A 34 -12.65 13.81 8.67
C LEU A 34 -12.96 14.08 10.14
N HIS A 35 -13.88 15.00 10.43
CA HIS A 35 -14.29 15.29 11.80
C HIS A 35 -14.95 14.08 12.49
N TYR A 36 -15.74 13.28 11.77
CA TYR A 36 -16.29 12.04 12.28
C TYR A 36 -15.19 11.07 12.74
N HIS A 37 -14.16 10.88 11.91
CA HIS A 37 -13.05 10.00 12.25
C HIS A 37 -12.23 10.51 13.44
N GLU A 38 -12.01 11.81 13.54
CA GLU A 38 -11.31 12.41 14.68
C GLU A 38 -12.07 12.16 15.99
N GLN A 39 -13.38 12.41 16.01
CA GLN A 39 -14.22 12.18 17.20
C GLN A 39 -14.34 10.70 17.57
N PHE A 40 -14.25 9.81 16.57
CA PHE A 40 -14.40 8.40 16.79
C PHE A 40 -13.11 7.71 17.25
N GLN A 41 -11.93 8.23 16.90
CA GLN A 41 -10.63 7.67 17.23
C GLN A 41 -9.90 8.54 18.25
N LEU A 42 -10.07 8.23 19.53
CA LEU A 42 -9.35 8.91 20.61
C LEU A 42 -7.92 8.38 20.71
N PHE A 43 -6.94 9.28 20.64
CA PHE A 43 -5.53 8.97 20.87
C PHE A 43 -5.10 9.42 22.27
N LEU A 44 -4.49 8.54 23.04
CA LEU A 44 -3.97 8.83 24.36
C LEU A 44 -2.45 8.95 24.35
N PHE A 45 -1.92 10.07 24.88
CA PHE A 45 -0.47 10.29 25.00
C PHE A 45 0.11 9.64 26.26
N THR A 46 -0.23 8.37 26.51
CA THR A 46 0.29 7.61 27.66
C THR A 46 1.15 6.43 27.17
N PRO A 47 2.23 6.09 27.91
CA PRO A 47 3.06 4.93 27.56
C PRO A 47 2.25 3.62 27.54
N GLU A 48 1.30 3.48 28.47
CA GLU A 48 0.44 2.29 28.60
C GLU A 48 -0.36 2.07 27.32
N TYR A 49 -0.93 3.14 26.74
CA TYR A 49 -1.66 3.06 25.48
C TYR A 49 -0.78 2.60 24.31
N GLY A 50 0.45 3.14 24.22
CA GLY A 50 1.42 2.72 23.21
C GLY A 50 1.82 1.26 23.35
N ILE A 51 2.02 0.80 24.59
CA ILE A 51 2.36 -0.61 24.88
C ILE A 51 1.20 -1.52 24.51
N ASP A 52 -0.04 -1.18 24.90
CA ASP A 52 -1.24 -1.95 24.57
C ASP A 52 -1.41 -2.13 23.06
N LYS A 53 -1.25 -1.05 22.29
CA LYS A 53 -1.25 -1.12 20.82
C LYS A 53 -0.14 -2.03 20.25
N CYS A 54 1.04 -2.04 20.85
CA CYS A 54 2.14 -2.89 20.41
C CYS A 54 1.94 -4.39 20.72
N LEU A 55 0.98 -4.75 21.56
CA LEU A 55 0.77 -6.16 21.96
C LEU A 55 -0.02 -6.97 20.93
N HIS A 56 -0.63 -6.35 19.93
CA HIS A 56 -1.39 -7.06 18.90
C HIS A 56 -0.87 -6.79 17.46
N PRO A 57 -1.07 -7.70 16.51
CA PRO A 57 -0.65 -7.54 15.13
C PRO A 57 -1.32 -6.34 14.49
N GLY A 58 -0.54 -5.50 13.79
CA GLY A 58 -1.02 -4.28 13.14
C GLY A 58 -1.08 -3.05 14.05
N GLY A 59 -0.91 -3.23 15.37
CA GLY A 59 -1.09 -2.16 16.35
C GLY A 59 -0.12 -0.99 16.20
N ILE A 60 1.08 -1.20 15.66
CA ILE A 60 2.02 -0.09 15.39
C ILE A 60 1.50 0.80 14.27
N ALA A 61 0.99 0.22 13.18
CA ALA A 61 0.40 1.00 12.10
C ALA A 61 -0.88 1.71 12.55
N GLU A 62 -1.68 1.05 13.39
CA GLU A 62 -2.87 1.63 14.02
C GLU A 62 -2.49 2.81 14.93
N TYR A 63 -1.50 2.65 15.80
CA TYR A 63 -1.00 3.73 16.67
C TYR A 63 -0.56 4.97 15.90
N ILE A 64 0.20 4.77 14.80
CA ILE A 64 0.63 5.87 13.93
C ILE A 64 -0.59 6.54 13.27
N ALA A 65 -1.54 5.75 12.80
CA ALA A 65 -2.73 6.26 12.13
C ALA A 65 -3.64 7.05 13.08
N GLU A 66 -3.89 6.54 14.28
CA GLU A 66 -4.68 7.23 15.29
C GLU A 66 -4.05 8.54 15.72
N PHE A 67 -2.72 8.57 15.87
CA PHE A 67 -1.99 9.82 16.08
C PHE A 67 -2.21 10.82 14.94
N LEU A 68 -2.12 10.37 13.69
CA LEU A 68 -2.34 11.24 12.54
C LEU A 68 -3.80 11.70 12.42
N THR A 69 -4.76 10.87 12.84
CA THR A 69 -6.19 11.19 12.81
C THR A 69 -6.55 12.35 13.75
N GLN A 70 -5.76 12.60 14.81
CA GLN A 70 -5.97 13.76 15.68
C GLN A 70 -5.88 15.09 14.92
N PHE A 71 -5.10 15.15 13.84
CA PHE A 71 -4.99 16.36 13.00
C PHE A 71 -6.22 16.57 12.10
N TYR A 72 -7.16 15.63 12.05
CA TYR A 72 -8.41 15.76 11.29
C TYR A 72 -9.36 16.80 11.90
N TYR A 73 -9.09 17.22 13.15
CA TYR A 73 -9.74 18.40 13.75
C TYR A 73 -9.68 19.62 12.81
N PHE A 74 -8.57 19.80 12.11
CA PHE A 74 -8.44 20.77 11.02
C PHE A 74 -8.63 20.04 9.67
N ALA A 75 -9.78 20.23 9.02
CA ALA A 75 -10.12 19.52 7.77
C ALA A 75 -9.00 19.58 6.72
N TRP A 76 -8.34 20.72 6.54
CA TRP A 76 -7.22 20.88 5.61
C TRP A 76 -5.97 20.09 6.03
N ALA A 77 -5.71 19.96 7.31
CA ALA A 77 -4.58 19.13 7.79
C ALA A 77 -4.89 17.65 7.54
N GLY A 78 -6.09 17.19 7.86
CA GLY A 78 -6.54 15.82 7.57
C GLY A 78 -6.51 15.50 6.08
N ALA A 79 -7.06 16.40 5.24
CA ALA A 79 -7.03 16.27 3.79
C ALA A 79 -5.61 16.18 3.23
N THR A 80 -4.68 16.96 3.78
CA THR A 80 -3.26 16.93 3.40
C THR A 80 -2.59 15.62 3.79
N ILE A 81 -2.86 15.10 4.99
CA ILE A 81 -2.35 13.79 5.45
C ILE A 81 -2.82 12.67 4.51
N LEU A 82 -4.12 12.62 4.20
CA LEU A 82 -4.67 11.64 3.27
C LEU A 82 -4.03 11.76 1.88
N ALA A 83 -3.92 12.98 1.35
CA ALA A 83 -3.28 13.22 0.05
C ALA A 83 -1.82 12.73 0.03
N ILE A 84 -1.05 13.02 1.08
CA ILE A 84 0.35 12.58 1.21
C ILE A 84 0.42 11.05 1.22
N VAL A 85 -0.37 10.39 2.05
CA VAL A 85 -0.34 8.91 2.19
C VAL A 85 -0.71 8.23 0.87
N ILE A 86 -1.80 8.66 0.22
CA ILE A 86 -2.26 8.09 -1.05
C ILE A 86 -1.24 8.33 -2.18
N VAL A 87 -0.64 9.53 -2.26
CA VAL A 87 0.42 9.84 -3.24
C VAL A 87 1.68 9.03 -2.96
N LEU A 88 2.06 8.81 -1.70
CA LEU A 88 3.19 7.95 -1.34
C LEU A 88 2.99 6.52 -1.85
N ILE A 89 1.79 5.95 -1.65
CA ILE A 89 1.43 4.61 -2.16
C ILE A 89 1.59 4.57 -3.68
N GLN A 90 1.03 5.55 -4.41
CA GLN A 90 1.16 5.63 -5.88
C GLN A 90 2.64 5.68 -6.31
N ARG A 91 3.46 6.48 -5.63
CA ARG A 91 4.87 6.61 -5.97
C ARG A 91 5.67 5.33 -5.67
N GLN A 92 5.37 4.66 -4.57
CA GLN A 92 5.98 3.36 -4.23
C GLN A 92 5.61 2.30 -5.26
N ILE A 93 4.33 2.19 -5.66
CA ILE A 93 3.86 1.27 -6.70
C ILE A 93 4.58 1.53 -8.03
N ASN A 94 4.63 2.79 -8.47
CA ASN A 94 5.34 3.15 -9.70
C ASN A 94 6.85 2.82 -9.61
N TRP A 95 7.47 3.11 -8.48
CA TRP A 95 8.88 2.81 -8.27
C TRP A 95 9.14 1.30 -8.34
N LEU A 96 8.31 0.48 -7.67
CA LEU A 96 8.40 -0.98 -7.70
C LEU A 96 8.20 -1.53 -9.11
N ALA A 97 7.19 -1.05 -9.83
CA ALA A 97 6.95 -1.42 -11.22
C ALA A 97 8.18 -1.15 -12.11
N LYS A 98 8.81 0.01 -11.93
CA LYS A 98 10.05 0.37 -12.63
C LYS A 98 11.21 -0.57 -12.32
N GLN A 99 11.37 -0.95 -11.07
CA GLN A 99 12.41 -1.92 -10.66
C GLN A 99 12.16 -3.32 -11.23
N MET A 100 10.91 -3.63 -11.57
CA MET A 100 10.51 -4.87 -12.22
C MET A 100 10.55 -4.81 -13.76
N GLY A 101 10.90 -3.65 -14.34
CA GLY A 101 11.05 -3.47 -15.79
C GLY A 101 9.87 -2.83 -16.51
N ALA A 102 8.90 -2.25 -15.79
CA ALA A 102 7.75 -1.60 -16.41
C ALA A 102 8.15 -0.42 -17.29
N SER A 103 7.51 -0.31 -18.47
CA SER A 103 7.66 0.82 -19.38
C SER A 103 7.08 2.12 -18.79
N ASP A 104 7.68 3.26 -19.13
CA ASP A 104 7.17 4.58 -18.74
C ASP A 104 5.78 4.89 -19.27
N PHE A 105 5.40 4.23 -20.34
CA PHE A 105 4.07 4.36 -20.94
C PHE A 105 2.95 3.96 -19.97
N TRP A 106 3.16 2.95 -19.15
CA TRP A 106 2.16 2.41 -18.24
C TRP A 106 2.07 3.18 -16.91
N TYR A 107 2.79 4.31 -16.78
CA TYR A 107 2.76 5.14 -15.58
C TYR A 107 1.33 5.50 -15.10
N PRO A 108 0.37 5.90 -15.96
CA PRO A 108 -0.98 6.25 -15.51
C PRO A 108 -1.69 5.09 -14.78
N LEU A 109 -1.45 3.84 -15.16
CA LEU A 109 -2.05 2.70 -14.48
C LEU A 109 -1.55 2.50 -13.05
N SER A 110 -0.42 3.11 -12.66
CA SER A 110 0.06 3.09 -11.28
C SER A 110 -0.83 3.89 -10.30
N PHE A 111 -1.74 4.72 -10.81
CA PHE A 111 -2.73 5.43 -10.00
C PHE A 111 -3.93 4.55 -9.62
N LEU A 112 -4.19 3.47 -10.36
CA LEU A 112 -5.38 2.64 -10.19
C LEU A 112 -5.55 2.14 -8.74
N PRO A 113 -4.54 1.53 -8.08
CA PRO A 113 -4.68 1.10 -6.69
C PRO A 113 -4.95 2.27 -5.73
N SER A 114 -4.33 3.43 -5.99
CA SER A 114 -4.50 4.63 -5.16
C SER A 114 -5.89 5.26 -5.32
N ILE A 115 -6.48 5.20 -6.51
CA ILE A 115 -7.86 5.63 -6.77
C ILE A 115 -8.84 4.68 -6.07
N LEU A 116 -8.64 3.36 -6.17
CA LEU A 116 -9.46 2.38 -5.47
C LEU A 116 -9.37 2.54 -3.95
N LEU A 117 -8.17 2.83 -3.43
CA LEU A 117 -7.99 3.14 -2.02
C LEU A 117 -8.72 4.43 -1.62
N TRP A 118 -8.68 5.47 -2.46
CA TRP A 118 -9.43 6.71 -2.21
C TRP A 118 -10.94 6.44 -2.15
N VAL A 119 -11.49 5.68 -3.11
CA VAL A 119 -12.90 5.27 -3.09
C VAL A 119 -13.23 4.45 -1.84
N PHE A 120 -12.35 3.51 -1.45
CA PHE A 120 -12.51 2.74 -0.22
C PHE A 120 -12.56 3.63 1.03
N LEU A 121 -11.73 4.67 1.10
CA LEU A 121 -11.68 5.60 2.23
C LEU A 121 -12.92 6.52 2.34
N CYS A 122 -13.80 6.55 1.32
CA CYS A 122 -15.10 7.23 1.43
C CYS A 122 -16.12 6.44 2.28
N ASP A 123 -15.83 5.18 2.63
CA ASP A 123 -16.62 4.41 3.59
C ASP A 123 -16.34 4.91 5.02
N GLU A 124 -17.40 5.12 5.81
CA GLU A 124 -17.30 5.60 7.21
C GLU A 124 -16.51 4.66 8.12
N ASN A 125 -16.40 3.39 7.74
CA ASN A 125 -15.67 2.39 8.50
C ASN A 125 -14.21 2.23 8.05
N ALA A 126 -13.79 2.92 6.99
CA ALA A 126 -12.44 2.82 6.45
C ALA A 126 -11.47 3.72 7.24
N LEU A 127 -10.65 3.12 8.08
CA LEU A 127 -9.70 3.82 8.95
C LEU A 127 -8.40 4.20 8.23
N LEU A 128 -7.76 5.26 8.68
CA LEU A 128 -6.42 5.68 8.22
C LEU A 128 -5.35 4.58 8.48
N ALA A 129 -5.59 3.67 9.40
CA ALA A 129 -4.71 2.53 9.67
C ALA A 129 -4.45 1.67 8.42
N PHE A 130 -5.46 1.50 7.53
CA PHE A 130 -5.30 0.72 6.29
C PHE A 130 -4.27 1.35 5.32
N PRO A 131 -4.40 2.62 4.88
CA PRO A 131 -3.40 3.21 4.00
C PRO A 131 -2.02 3.38 4.66
N VAL A 132 -1.95 3.63 5.96
CA VAL A 132 -0.68 3.68 6.70
C VAL A 132 0.02 2.33 6.66
N SER A 133 -0.66 1.24 6.96
CA SER A 133 -0.07 -0.11 6.92
C SER A 133 0.34 -0.51 5.49
N ILE A 134 -0.46 -0.20 4.48
CA ILE A 134 -0.09 -0.40 3.05
C ILE A 134 1.20 0.37 2.73
N THR A 135 1.30 1.63 3.16
CA THR A 135 2.49 2.46 2.94
C THR A 135 3.74 1.83 3.57
N LEU A 136 3.64 1.34 4.81
CA LEU A 136 4.73 0.68 5.52
C LEU A 136 5.13 -0.65 4.85
N ALA A 137 4.16 -1.45 4.42
CA ALA A 137 4.42 -2.71 3.71
C ALA A 137 5.13 -2.48 2.36
N LEU A 138 4.66 -1.51 1.58
CA LEU A 138 5.32 -1.12 0.33
C LEU A 138 6.70 -0.52 0.57
N PHE A 139 6.91 0.23 1.66
CA PHE A 139 8.22 0.75 2.03
C PHE A 139 9.19 -0.37 2.35
N ALA A 140 8.77 -1.38 3.11
CA ALA A 140 9.57 -2.58 3.36
C ALA A 140 9.93 -3.30 2.04
N LEU A 141 8.99 -3.40 1.09
CA LEU A 141 9.24 -3.99 -0.21
C LEU A 141 10.22 -3.15 -1.05
N VAL A 142 10.15 -1.82 -0.97
CA VAL A 142 11.11 -0.91 -1.61
C VAL A 142 12.52 -1.12 -1.05
N ILE A 143 12.69 -1.26 0.27
CA ILE A 143 13.99 -1.55 0.90
C ILE A 143 14.51 -2.90 0.43
N GLN A 144 13.68 -3.94 0.43
CA GLN A 144 14.02 -5.27 -0.07
C GLN A 144 14.57 -5.21 -1.50
N ARG A 145 13.94 -4.41 -2.38
CA ARG A 145 14.37 -4.25 -3.76
C ARG A 145 15.64 -3.43 -3.93
N LYS A 146 15.90 -2.49 -3.04
CA LYS A 146 17.15 -1.70 -3.04
C LYS A 146 18.35 -2.49 -2.57
N THR A 147 18.17 -3.57 -1.81
CA THR A 147 19.25 -4.42 -1.34
C THR A 147 19.93 -5.10 -2.53
N ALA A 148 21.20 -4.78 -2.78
CA ALA A 148 21.92 -5.24 -3.97
C ALA A 148 22.27 -6.73 -3.93
N HIS A 149 22.62 -7.25 -2.77
CA HIS A 149 23.12 -8.61 -2.60
C HIS A 149 21.99 -9.64 -2.47
N SER A 150 22.06 -10.75 -3.21
CA SER A 150 21.01 -11.77 -3.25
C SER A 150 20.70 -12.38 -1.89
N TRP A 151 21.75 -12.78 -1.16
CA TRP A 151 21.61 -13.32 0.19
C TRP A 151 21.05 -12.28 1.17
N GLY A 152 21.48 -11.01 1.04
CA GLY A 152 20.93 -9.91 1.85
C GLY A 152 19.44 -9.74 1.67
N ARG A 153 18.91 -9.89 0.45
CA ARG A 153 17.45 -9.84 0.19
C ARG A 153 16.70 -10.98 0.84
N ILE A 154 17.26 -12.20 0.78
CA ILE A 154 16.65 -13.40 1.39
C ILE A 154 16.60 -13.22 2.90
N ILE A 155 17.74 -12.90 3.53
CA ILE A 155 17.85 -12.68 4.98
C ILE A 155 16.89 -11.56 5.42
N TYR A 156 16.90 -10.42 4.69
CA TYR A 156 15.98 -9.30 4.96
C TYR A 156 14.52 -9.75 4.90
N THR A 157 14.12 -10.50 3.85
CA THR A 157 12.75 -10.99 3.70
C THR A 157 12.35 -11.89 4.85
N LEU A 158 13.18 -12.88 5.21
CA LEU A 158 12.89 -13.82 6.27
C LEU A 158 12.76 -13.16 7.65
N LEU A 159 13.62 -12.17 7.94
CA LEU A 159 13.56 -11.43 9.19
C LEU A 159 12.39 -10.43 9.21
N MET A 160 12.12 -9.77 8.07
CA MET A 160 11.05 -8.78 8.00
C MET A 160 9.66 -9.41 8.00
N MET A 161 9.47 -10.64 7.54
CA MET A 161 8.13 -11.24 7.51
C MET A 161 7.45 -11.25 8.89
N PRO A 162 8.00 -11.82 9.96
CA PRO A 162 7.37 -11.80 11.27
C PRO A 162 7.27 -10.38 11.87
N VAL A 163 8.32 -9.57 11.71
CA VAL A 163 8.33 -8.19 12.21
C VAL A 163 7.25 -7.36 11.51
N LEU A 164 7.20 -7.43 10.17
CA LEU A 164 6.24 -6.65 9.39
C LEU A 164 4.80 -7.09 9.67
N TYR A 165 4.55 -8.41 9.84
CA TYR A 165 3.25 -8.89 10.23
C TYR A 165 2.77 -8.23 11.54
N TRP A 166 3.65 -8.12 12.52
CA TRP A 166 3.34 -7.47 13.80
C TRP A 166 3.14 -5.96 13.67
N VAL A 167 3.90 -5.30 12.79
CA VAL A 167 3.83 -3.85 12.58
C VAL A 167 2.58 -3.43 11.80
N VAL A 168 2.22 -4.15 10.71
CA VAL A 168 1.20 -3.67 9.76
C VAL A 168 -0.10 -4.49 9.74
N GLY A 169 -0.11 -5.68 10.35
CA GLY A 169 -1.26 -6.59 10.32
C GLY A 169 -1.44 -7.33 9.00
N GLY A 170 -2.47 -8.19 8.95
CA GLY A 170 -2.61 -9.22 7.93
C GLY A 170 -2.69 -8.73 6.48
N GLY A 171 -3.62 -7.85 6.15
CA GLY A 171 -3.85 -7.45 4.76
C GLY A 171 -2.64 -6.80 4.10
N ALA A 172 -2.02 -5.84 4.78
CA ALA A 172 -0.82 -5.17 4.30
C ALA A 172 0.42 -6.09 4.27
N TYR A 173 0.51 -7.02 5.23
CA TYR A 173 1.55 -8.05 5.23
C TYR A 173 1.52 -8.90 3.95
N PHE A 174 0.33 -9.31 3.50
CA PHE A 174 0.21 -10.09 2.26
C PHE A 174 0.62 -9.30 1.02
N ILE A 175 0.47 -7.96 1.01
CA ILE A 175 1.02 -7.12 -0.06
C ILE A 175 2.54 -7.30 -0.15
N PHE A 176 3.24 -7.31 0.99
CA PHE A 176 4.67 -7.55 1.02
C PHE A 176 5.03 -8.96 0.54
N VAL A 177 4.38 -10.00 1.05
CA VAL A 177 4.64 -11.41 0.69
C VAL A 177 4.44 -11.64 -0.81
N ILE A 178 3.28 -11.22 -1.33
CA ILE A 178 2.94 -11.34 -2.76
C ILE A 178 3.92 -10.52 -3.61
N GLY A 179 4.25 -9.30 -3.20
CA GLY A 179 5.20 -8.44 -3.90
C GLY A 179 6.61 -9.04 -3.97
N VAL A 180 7.06 -9.73 -2.92
CA VAL A 180 8.33 -10.49 -2.91
C VAL A 180 8.24 -11.66 -3.91
N ILE A 181 7.18 -12.46 -3.88
CA ILE A 181 6.98 -13.61 -4.78
C ILE A 181 6.94 -13.16 -6.23
N ILE A 182 6.10 -12.17 -6.57
CA ILE A 182 6.02 -11.60 -7.92
C ILE A 182 7.38 -11.13 -8.39
N GLY A 183 8.10 -10.48 -7.51
CA GLY A 183 9.42 -9.99 -7.85
C GLY A 183 10.48 -11.07 -8.05
N HIS A 184 10.28 -12.29 -7.54
CA HIS A 184 11.11 -13.44 -7.88
C HIS A 184 10.69 -14.07 -9.21
N CYS A 185 9.40 -14.02 -9.57
CA CYS A 185 8.87 -14.56 -10.81
C CYS A 185 9.22 -13.70 -12.04
N ILE A 186 9.30 -12.37 -11.87
CA ILE A 186 9.62 -11.47 -12.98
C ILE A 186 11.14 -11.41 -13.18
N LYS A 187 11.61 -11.91 -14.33
CA LYS A 187 13.02 -12.01 -14.73
C LYS A 187 13.70 -10.65 -15.00
N SER A 188 13.69 -9.72 -14.08
CA SER A 188 14.43 -8.46 -14.21
C SER A 188 15.79 -8.45 -13.51
N VAL A 189 16.28 -9.61 -13.05
CA VAL A 189 17.54 -9.76 -12.30
C VAL A 189 18.50 -10.67 -13.07
N PRO A 190 19.81 -10.34 -13.14
CA PRO A 190 20.79 -11.12 -13.91
C PRO A 190 20.82 -12.59 -13.51
N ALA A 191 21.21 -13.45 -14.48
CA ALA A 191 21.15 -14.92 -14.47
C ALA A 191 21.76 -15.65 -13.26
N THR A 192 22.49 -14.97 -12.39
CA THR A 192 23.01 -15.49 -11.10
C THR A 192 21.88 -15.85 -10.11
N TYR A 193 20.63 -15.49 -10.40
CA TYR A 193 19.48 -15.64 -9.50
C TYR A 193 18.65 -16.91 -9.76
N ASN A 194 19.12 -17.81 -10.62
CA ASN A 194 18.32 -18.97 -11.07
C ASN A 194 17.96 -19.99 -9.95
N LYS A 195 18.56 -19.89 -8.76
CA LYS A 195 18.21 -20.71 -7.58
C LYS A 195 17.18 -20.06 -6.64
N SER A 196 16.66 -18.88 -6.99
CA SER A 196 15.79 -18.09 -6.12
C SER A 196 14.38 -18.67 -5.96
N TYR A 197 13.91 -19.47 -6.90
CA TYR A 197 12.60 -20.14 -6.82
C TYR A 197 12.47 -21.09 -5.63
N ILE A 198 13.57 -21.61 -5.11
CA ILE A 198 13.57 -22.50 -3.95
C ILE A 198 13.04 -21.80 -2.68
N TRP A 199 13.13 -20.48 -2.60
CA TRP A 199 12.68 -19.69 -1.46
C TRP A 199 11.17 -19.36 -1.50
N ILE A 200 10.50 -19.48 -2.65
CA ILE A 200 9.08 -19.18 -2.77
C ILE A 200 8.21 -20.03 -1.84
N PRO A 201 8.38 -21.38 -1.77
CA PRO A 201 7.64 -22.20 -0.82
C PRO A 201 7.85 -21.78 0.66
N ILE A 202 9.06 -21.34 0.99
CA ILE A 202 9.39 -20.87 2.34
C ILE A 202 8.66 -19.56 2.65
N TYR A 203 8.60 -18.63 1.69
CA TYR A 203 7.84 -17.38 1.86
C TYR A 203 6.34 -17.63 1.99
N ILE A 204 5.79 -18.56 1.22
CA ILE A 204 4.38 -18.96 1.33
C ILE A 204 4.13 -19.59 2.71
N LEU A 205 4.99 -20.50 3.14
CA LEU A 205 4.88 -21.17 4.45
C LEU A 205 4.91 -20.15 5.59
N LEU A 206 5.88 -19.24 5.60
CA LEU A 206 5.97 -18.17 6.60
C LEU A 206 4.78 -17.20 6.48
N GLY A 207 4.30 -16.94 5.25
CA GLY A 207 3.13 -16.12 5.00
C GLY A 207 1.88 -16.62 5.72
N ILE A 208 1.71 -17.92 5.78
CA ILE A 208 0.59 -18.59 6.46
C ILE A 208 0.89 -18.79 7.95
N LEU A 209 2.14 -19.11 8.30
CA LEU A 209 2.54 -19.42 9.67
C LEU A 209 2.40 -18.21 10.61
N CYS A 210 2.73 -16.99 10.15
CA CYS A 210 2.64 -15.78 10.99
C CYS A 210 1.21 -15.52 11.50
N PRO A 211 0.15 -15.48 10.66
CA PRO A 211 -1.23 -15.36 11.14
C PRO A 211 -1.69 -16.51 12.05
N LEU A 212 -1.27 -17.76 11.75
CA LEU A 212 -1.61 -18.92 12.59
C LEU A 212 -0.98 -18.82 13.98
N LEU A 213 0.28 -18.40 14.08
CA LEU A 213 0.93 -18.16 15.38
C LEU A 213 0.26 -17.01 16.13
N ALA A 214 -0.12 -15.93 15.43
CA ALA A 214 -0.82 -14.82 16.04
C ALA A 214 -2.20 -15.26 16.57
N GLN A 215 -2.93 -16.13 15.87
CA GLN A 215 -4.20 -16.68 16.35
C GLN A 215 -4.03 -17.40 17.69
N SER A 216 -2.96 -18.17 17.87
CA SER A 216 -2.70 -18.87 19.12
C SER A 216 -2.36 -17.92 20.28
N LEU A 217 -1.84 -16.73 19.96
CA LEU A 217 -1.44 -15.73 20.95
C LEU A 217 -2.56 -14.74 21.30
N THR A 218 -3.41 -14.39 20.35
CA THR A 218 -4.34 -13.26 20.48
C THR A 218 -5.83 -13.66 20.58
N GLN A 219 -6.19 -14.90 20.34
CA GLN A 219 -7.59 -15.41 20.34
C GLN A 219 -8.52 -14.76 19.28
N TYR A 220 -7.97 -14.00 18.32
CA TYR A 220 -8.76 -13.42 17.23
C TYR A 220 -9.04 -14.43 16.11
N PRO A 221 -10.15 -14.26 15.36
CA PRO A 221 -10.46 -15.12 14.21
C PRO A 221 -9.36 -15.04 13.15
N LEU A 222 -8.97 -16.20 12.60
CA LEU A 222 -7.90 -16.28 11.60
C LEU A 222 -8.17 -15.38 10.38
N LEU A 223 -9.42 -15.31 9.93
CA LEU A 223 -9.78 -14.46 8.78
C LEU A 223 -9.48 -12.98 9.04
N SER A 224 -9.82 -12.47 10.23
CA SER A 224 -9.52 -11.09 10.63
C SER A 224 -8.02 -10.86 10.74
N LEU A 225 -7.26 -11.82 11.30
CA LEU A 225 -5.80 -11.77 11.38
C LEU A 225 -5.12 -11.79 10.01
N MET A 226 -5.74 -12.40 9.00
CA MET A 226 -5.20 -12.43 7.63
C MET A 226 -5.56 -11.20 6.80
N THR A 227 -6.68 -10.56 7.05
CA THR A 227 -7.22 -9.56 6.13
C THR A 227 -7.46 -8.19 6.76
N GLY A 228 -7.75 -8.13 8.06
CA GLY A 228 -8.06 -6.91 8.79
C GLY A 228 -6.87 -6.35 9.57
N ILE A 229 -6.96 -5.07 9.91
CA ILE A 229 -6.08 -4.38 10.85
C ILE A 229 -6.87 -4.07 12.12
N ASP A 230 -8.12 -3.65 11.96
CA ASP A 230 -9.01 -3.34 13.07
C ASP A 230 -9.91 -4.55 13.39
N TYR A 231 -9.45 -5.41 14.27
CA TYR A 231 -10.15 -6.63 14.68
C TYR A 231 -11.42 -6.35 15.47
N TYR A 232 -11.53 -5.21 16.09
CA TYR A 232 -12.67 -4.85 16.91
C TYR A 232 -13.86 -4.37 16.08
N ARG A 233 -13.60 -3.73 14.92
CA ARG A 233 -14.64 -3.22 14.04
C ARG A 233 -15.21 -4.25 13.08
N PHE A 234 -14.35 -5.13 12.57
CA PHE A 234 -14.72 -6.13 11.56
C PHE A 234 -14.33 -7.54 11.99
N PRO A 235 -14.78 -8.02 13.17
CA PRO A 235 -14.36 -9.33 13.67
C PRO A 235 -14.82 -10.48 12.77
N MET A 236 -15.90 -10.29 11.99
CA MET A 236 -16.52 -11.34 11.17
C MET A 236 -16.66 -10.97 9.69
N ILE A 237 -16.59 -9.71 9.33
CA ILE A 237 -16.86 -9.23 7.97
C ILE A 237 -15.65 -8.44 7.47
N VAL A 238 -15.01 -8.96 6.42
CA VAL A 238 -13.98 -8.23 5.68
C VAL A 238 -14.66 -7.59 4.48
N PRO A 239 -14.64 -6.25 4.34
CA PRO A 239 -15.23 -5.59 3.18
C PRO A 239 -14.57 -6.08 1.89
N ASN A 240 -15.38 -6.50 0.91
CA ASN A 240 -14.87 -6.95 -0.40
C ASN A 240 -14.01 -5.88 -1.08
N THR A 241 -14.35 -4.61 -0.88
CA THR A 241 -13.59 -3.45 -1.38
C THR A 241 -12.17 -3.43 -0.83
N LEU A 242 -11.97 -3.74 0.46
CA LEU A 242 -10.64 -3.84 1.07
C LEU A 242 -9.81 -4.95 0.41
N LEU A 243 -10.39 -6.12 0.17
CA LEU A 243 -9.70 -7.23 -0.50
C LEU A 243 -9.29 -6.86 -1.93
N VAL A 244 -10.16 -6.13 -2.65
CA VAL A 244 -9.84 -5.62 -4.00
C VAL A 244 -8.69 -4.62 -3.94
N VAL A 245 -8.65 -3.71 -2.97
CA VAL A 245 -7.54 -2.77 -2.77
C VAL A 245 -6.25 -3.52 -2.48
N ILE A 246 -6.26 -4.46 -1.54
CA ILE A 246 -5.07 -5.28 -1.20
C ILE A 246 -4.55 -6.01 -2.43
N ALA A 247 -5.43 -6.69 -3.17
CA ALA A 247 -5.06 -7.43 -4.37
C ALA A 247 -4.50 -6.51 -5.46
N THR A 248 -5.12 -5.37 -5.72
CA THR A 248 -4.64 -4.43 -6.74
C THR A 248 -3.31 -3.80 -6.36
N VAL A 249 -3.09 -3.41 -5.11
CA VAL A 249 -1.81 -2.89 -4.63
C VAL A 249 -0.71 -3.94 -4.77
N ALA A 250 -0.98 -5.20 -4.40
CA ALA A 250 0.01 -6.28 -4.45
C ALA A 250 0.40 -6.66 -5.89
N ILE A 251 -0.58 -6.72 -6.81
CA ILE A 251 -0.40 -7.25 -8.17
C ILE A 251 0.06 -6.18 -9.16
N THR A 252 -0.37 -4.93 -9.00
CA THR A 252 -0.12 -3.86 -9.99
C THR A 252 1.36 -3.68 -10.36
N PRO A 253 2.34 -3.66 -9.44
CA PRO A 253 3.73 -3.48 -9.83
C PRO A 253 4.22 -4.56 -10.80
N GLY A 254 3.83 -5.81 -10.54
CA GLY A 254 4.16 -6.95 -11.40
C GLY A 254 3.41 -6.93 -12.73
N ALA A 255 2.11 -6.65 -12.70
CA ALA A 255 1.29 -6.55 -13.91
C ALA A 255 1.84 -5.49 -14.87
N LEU A 256 2.20 -4.31 -14.37
CA LEU A 256 2.79 -3.25 -15.18
C LEU A 256 4.13 -3.65 -15.81
N ALA A 257 4.91 -4.49 -15.12
CA ALA A 257 6.18 -4.98 -15.63
C ALA A 257 6.02 -6.02 -16.74
N LEU A 258 4.90 -6.76 -16.76
CA LEU A 258 4.58 -7.77 -17.79
C LEU A 258 3.95 -7.17 -19.05
N LEU A 259 3.42 -5.94 -18.97
CA LEU A 259 2.83 -5.29 -20.13
C LEU A 259 3.89 -4.93 -21.17
N PRO A 260 3.70 -5.31 -22.46
CA PRO A 260 4.66 -4.98 -23.51
C PRO A 260 4.74 -3.47 -23.71
N PRO A 261 5.91 -2.91 -24.07
CA PRO A 261 6.00 -1.51 -24.43
C PRO A 261 5.17 -1.27 -25.71
N PRO A 262 4.39 -0.19 -25.80
CA PRO A 262 3.55 0.09 -26.96
C PRO A 262 4.40 0.35 -28.21
N VAL A 263 4.00 -0.25 -29.29
CA VAL A 263 4.77 -0.29 -30.57
C VAL A 263 4.79 1.07 -31.30
N LYS A 264 3.92 1.99 -31.01
CA LYS A 264 3.88 3.43 -31.42
C LYS A 264 2.53 4.03 -31.02
N SER A 265 2.47 5.06 -30.21
CA SER A 265 1.56 6.21 -30.36
C SER A 265 1.48 7.08 -29.10
N THR A 266 1.90 8.32 -29.24
CA THR A 266 1.66 9.43 -28.27
C THR A 266 0.16 9.70 -28.03
N LYS A 267 -0.72 9.28 -28.94
CA LYS A 267 -2.19 9.49 -28.84
C LYS A 267 -2.90 8.58 -27.84
N ALA A 268 -2.35 7.39 -27.56
CA ALA A 268 -2.93 6.47 -26.57
C ALA A 268 -2.85 7.01 -25.12
N TRP A 269 -1.85 7.84 -24.81
CA TRP A 269 -1.75 8.51 -23.51
C TRP A 269 -2.91 9.44 -23.20
N MET A 270 -3.35 10.22 -24.18
CA MET A 270 -4.50 11.12 -24.00
C MET A 270 -5.80 10.35 -23.79
N GLY A 271 -5.94 9.20 -24.44
CA GLY A 271 -7.10 8.31 -24.25
C GLY A 271 -7.17 7.70 -22.84
N ILE A 272 -6.04 7.23 -22.31
CA ILE A 272 -5.96 6.60 -20.97
C ILE A 272 -6.17 7.66 -19.87
N ILE A 273 -5.57 8.83 -20.01
CA ILE A 273 -5.77 9.93 -19.04
C ILE A 273 -7.21 10.42 -19.06
N SER A 274 -7.83 10.57 -20.24
CA SER A 274 -9.23 10.97 -20.34
C SER A 274 -10.20 9.92 -19.77
N THR A 275 -9.91 8.63 -19.94
CA THR A 275 -10.74 7.56 -19.35
C THR A 275 -10.59 7.50 -17.82
N LEU A 276 -9.37 7.69 -17.28
CA LEU A 276 -9.17 7.75 -15.84
C LEU A 276 -9.80 8.99 -15.20
N LEU A 277 -9.79 10.13 -15.88
CA LEU A 277 -10.48 11.35 -15.44
C LEU A 277 -12.00 11.22 -15.51
N LEU A 278 -12.54 10.50 -16.51
CA LEU A 278 -13.97 10.24 -16.64
C LEU A 278 -14.50 9.24 -15.60
N ILE A 279 -13.71 8.24 -15.22
CA ILE A 279 -14.07 7.27 -14.18
C ILE A 279 -13.97 7.88 -12.77
N GLY A 280 -13.08 8.85 -12.56
CA GLY A 280 -12.92 9.54 -11.26
C GLY A 280 -13.82 10.77 -11.08
N GLY A 281 -14.60 11.16 -12.08
CA GLY A 281 -15.45 12.34 -12.06
C GLY A 281 -16.97 12.08 -12.14
N GLY A 282 -17.38 10.79 -12.04
CA GLY A 282 -18.80 10.39 -12.07
C GLY A 282 -19.26 9.91 -10.62
#